data_eff5290dc10132f890772294e58e99eb
#
_entry.id   eff5290dc10132f890772294e58e99eb
#
_cell.length_a   1.000
_cell.length_b   1.000
_cell.length_c   1.000
_cell.angle_alpha   90.00
_cell.angle_beta   90.00
_cell.angle_gamma   90.00
#
_symmetry.space_group_name_H-M   'P 1'
#
loop_
_entity.id
_entity.type
_entity.pdbx_description
1 polymer ?
#
loop_
_entity_poly.entity_id
_entity_poly.type
_entity_poly.pdbx_seq_one_letter_code
_entity_poly.pdbx_strand_id
1 'polypeptide(L)'
;MCDFGHDHHHADFGFIVDTPEVRTLIAETARLTREVPDTALRVEALRPAFATLLSADGWLPDAYAEPDTKSGMGGGIGQYALYRAADGSLCLFSLVIPAGAETPVHDHLAWGLIGVYRGRQDETVYRRLDDGRDEAHARLEVARRHTVNRGEFYTLLPPLDDIHYVKTVSDAPSISIHLLANDTACVVRHRFDPASGVVAAFRSGYSNVKCEEPEGSPQTASGGS
;
A
#
# COMPACT_ATOMS: atom_id res chain seq x y z
N MET A 1 19.59 41.24 -8.26
CA MET A 1 18.29 40.56 -8.34
C MET A 1 18.63 39.08 -8.40
N CYS A 2 18.72 38.41 -7.21
CA CYS A 2 19.12 37.02 -7.08
C CYS A 2 17.85 36.20 -7.00
N ASP A 3 17.66 35.41 -8.04
CA ASP A 3 16.56 34.43 -8.14
C ASP A 3 16.90 33.25 -7.24
N PHE A 4 16.21 33.12 -6.09
CA PHE A 4 16.28 31.93 -5.23
C PHE A 4 15.30 30.91 -5.80
N GLY A 5 15.78 30.08 -6.71
CA GLY A 5 15.09 28.86 -7.10
C GLY A 5 14.91 27.97 -5.86
N HIS A 6 13.69 27.89 -5.34
CA HIS A 6 13.31 26.88 -4.35
C HIS A 6 13.22 25.53 -5.06
N ASP A 7 14.32 24.81 -5.12
CA ASP A 7 14.31 23.37 -5.32
C ASP A 7 13.60 22.74 -4.12
N HIS A 8 12.31 22.47 -4.29
CA HIS A 8 11.57 21.60 -3.39
C HIS A 8 12.09 20.17 -3.61
N HIS A 9 13.22 19.82 -2.97
CA HIS A 9 13.54 18.44 -2.70
C HIS A 9 12.41 17.90 -1.80
N HIS A 10 11.44 17.24 -2.39
CA HIS A 10 10.52 16.40 -1.62
C HIS A 10 11.37 15.34 -0.92
N ALA A 11 11.41 15.39 0.40
CA ALA A 11 12.09 14.37 1.19
C ALA A 11 11.44 13.02 0.85
N ASP A 12 12.24 12.04 0.44
CA ASP A 12 11.76 10.70 0.11
C ASP A 12 11.26 9.94 1.36
N PHE A 13 11.47 10.51 2.56
CA PHE A 13 11.06 9.98 3.87
C PHE A 13 10.40 11.06 4.74
N GLY A 14 9.69 10.61 5.79
CA GLY A 14 8.92 11.47 6.68
C GLY A 14 7.54 11.78 6.13
N PHE A 15 7.04 12.96 6.45
CA PHE A 15 5.72 13.42 5.98
C PHE A 15 5.83 14.03 4.59
N ILE A 16 5.32 13.31 3.60
CA ILE A 16 5.15 13.80 2.22
C ILE A 16 3.84 14.58 2.14
N VAL A 17 2.79 14.06 2.82
CA VAL A 17 1.56 14.81 3.10
C VAL A 17 1.56 15.18 4.58
N ASP A 18 1.74 16.47 4.83
CA ASP A 18 1.89 17.02 6.16
C ASP A 18 0.62 17.76 6.61
N THR A 19 -0.42 16.99 6.95
CA THR A 19 -1.68 17.52 7.47
C THR A 19 -1.91 17.07 8.91
N PRO A 20 -2.76 17.79 9.67
CA PRO A 20 -3.10 17.40 11.05
C PRO A 20 -3.63 15.95 11.16
N GLU A 21 -4.43 15.51 10.18
CA GLU A 21 -5.03 14.18 10.14
C GLU A 21 -3.94 13.10 10.01
N VAL A 22 -3.01 13.26 9.05
CA VAL A 22 -1.88 12.34 8.85
C VAL A 22 -0.96 12.34 10.06
N ARG A 23 -0.60 13.52 10.59
CA ARG A 23 0.22 13.63 11.80
C ARG A 23 -0.39 12.91 12.99
N THR A 24 -1.70 13.06 13.20
CA THR A 24 -2.42 12.41 14.29
C THR A 24 -2.37 10.88 14.16
N LEU A 25 -2.64 10.33 12.97
CA LEU A 25 -2.56 8.89 12.75
C LEU A 25 -1.15 8.35 12.96
N ILE A 26 -0.13 9.00 12.41
CA ILE A 26 1.27 8.56 12.55
C ILE A 26 1.74 8.65 14.01
N ALA A 27 1.40 9.72 14.72
CA ALA A 27 1.73 9.86 16.15
C ALA A 27 1.08 8.76 17.00
N GLU A 28 -0.20 8.45 16.75
CA GLU A 28 -0.93 7.38 17.43
C GLU A 28 -0.34 6.00 17.10
N THR A 29 0.02 5.76 15.84
CA THR A 29 0.69 4.52 15.42
C THR A 29 2.02 4.35 16.17
N ALA A 30 2.85 5.39 16.21
CA ALA A 30 4.11 5.37 16.94
C ALA A 30 3.92 5.14 18.45
N ARG A 31 2.91 5.75 19.06
CA ARG A 31 2.57 5.55 20.49
C ARG A 31 2.19 4.08 20.74
N LEU A 32 1.23 3.57 19.98
CA LEU A 32 0.73 2.20 20.15
C LEU A 32 1.80 1.14 19.84
N THR A 33 2.71 1.42 18.90
CA THR A 33 3.85 0.52 18.63
C THR A 33 4.77 0.36 19.83
N ARG A 34 4.95 1.41 20.63
CA ARG A 34 5.74 1.34 21.87
C ARG A 34 4.99 0.72 23.05
N GLU A 35 3.69 0.99 23.17
CA GLU A 35 2.88 0.65 24.35
C GLU A 35 2.20 -0.71 24.25
N VAL A 36 1.92 -1.19 23.02
CA VAL A 36 1.18 -2.44 22.76
C VAL A 36 2.05 -3.40 21.95
N PRO A 37 2.80 -4.31 22.60
CA PRO A 37 3.68 -5.26 21.90
C PRO A 37 2.94 -6.26 21.02
N ASP A 38 1.74 -6.68 21.42
CA ASP A 38 0.91 -7.60 20.64
C ASP A 38 0.36 -6.90 19.38
N THR A 39 0.68 -7.47 18.21
CA THR A 39 0.34 -6.85 16.91
C THR A 39 -1.16 -6.81 16.67
N ALA A 40 -1.91 -7.87 17.03
CA ALA A 40 -3.35 -7.91 16.80
C ALA A 40 -4.07 -6.87 17.68
N LEU A 41 -3.68 -6.75 18.95
CA LEU A 41 -4.22 -5.73 19.85
C LEU A 41 -3.83 -4.31 19.41
N ARG A 42 -2.62 -4.13 18.88
CA ARG A 42 -2.17 -2.84 18.34
C ARG A 42 -3.00 -2.40 17.15
N VAL A 43 -3.21 -3.30 16.18
CA VAL A 43 -4.04 -3.03 14.99
C VAL A 43 -5.47 -2.71 15.39
N GLU A 44 -6.04 -3.45 16.35
CA GLU A 44 -7.39 -3.15 16.87
C GLU A 44 -7.45 -1.78 17.54
N ALA A 45 -6.43 -1.41 18.33
CA ALA A 45 -6.35 -0.10 18.98
C ALA A 45 -6.17 1.07 18.00
N LEU A 46 -5.62 0.82 16.79
CA LEU A 46 -5.45 1.81 15.73
C LEU A 46 -6.75 2.11 14.96
N ARG A 47 -7.75 1.24 15.01
CA ARG A 47 -8.99 1.36 14.22
C ARG A 47 -9.70 2.71 14.37
N PRO A 48 -9.86 3.30 15.59
CA PRO A 48 -10.52 4.60 15.72
C PRO A 48 -9.76 5.73 15.02
N ALA A 49 -8.44 5.78 15.13
CA ALA A 49 -7.62 6.80 14.51
C ALA A 49 -7.64 6.67 12.97
N PHE A 50 -7.60 5.44 12.46
CA PHE A 50 -7.69 5.19 11.03
C PHE A 50 -9.10 5.53 10.47
N ALA A 51 -10.17 5.18 11.18
CA ALA A 51 -11.53 5.57 10.82
C ALA A 51 -11.70 7.10 10.76
N THR A 52 -11.08 7.83 11.70
CA THR A 52 -11.07 9.30 11.70
C THR A 52 -10.40 9.85 10.43
N LEU A 53 -9.24 9.33 10.04
CA LEU A 53 -8.57 9.72 8.80
C LEU A 53 -9.45 9.46 7.57
N LEU A 54 -10.07 8.27 7.46
CA LEU A 54 -10.92 7.91 6.32
C LEU A 54 -12.18 8.76 6.20
N SER A 55 -12.72 9.23 7.33
CA SER A 55 -13.94 10.05 7.35
C SER A 55 -13.69 11.54 7.12
N ALA A 56 -12.45 12.01 7.32
CA ALA A 56 -12.09 13.41 7.09
C ALA A 56 -12.02 13.72 5.59
N ASP A 57 -12.57 14.88 5.19
CA ASP A 57 -12.50 15.35 3.80
C ASP A 57 -11.33 16.32 3.61
N GLY A 58 -10.78 16.36 2.39
CA GLY A 58 -9.86 17.41 1.93
C GLY A 58 -8.41 17.30 2.43
N TRP A 59 -8.06 16.28 3.19
CA TRP A 59 -6.69 16.09 3.68
C TRP A 59 -5.74 15.45 2.64
N LEU A 60 -6.29 14.68 1.67
CA LEU A 60 -5.51 14.05 0.59
C LEU A 60 -5.42 15.02 -0.58
N PRO A 61 -4.22 15.53 -0.95
CA PRO A 61 -4.05 16.40 -2.10
C PRO A 61 -4.42 15.71 -3.42
N ASP A 62 -5.00 16.44 -4.37
CA ASP A 62 -5.42 15.90 -5.66
C ASP A 62 -4.26 15.26 -6.44
N ALA A 63 -3.03 15.77 -6.30
CA ALA A 63 -1.84 15.19 -6.92
C ALA A 63 -1.58 13.73 -6.53
N TYR A 64 -2.14 13.25 -5.41
CA TYR A 64 -2.02 11.88 -4.90
C TYR A 64 -3.34 11.11 -4.96
N ALA A 65 -4.26 11.58 -5.79
CA ALA A 65 -5.63 11.06 -5.92
C ALA A 65 -5.99 10.67 -7.38
N GLU A 66 -5.01 10.69 -8.29
CA GLU A 66 -5.19 10.42 -9.72
C GLU A 66 -4.54 9.10 -10.15
N PRO A 67 -5.11 8.40 -11.14
CA PRO A 67 -4.44 7.25 -11.78
C PRO A 67 -3.07 7.62 -12.34
N ASP A 68 -2.12 6.67 -12.31
CA ASP A 68 -0.76 6.86 -12.83
C ASP A 68 -0.20 5.53 -13.37
N THR A 69 0.69 5.62 -14.34
CA THR A 69 1.35 4.47 -14.96
C THR A 69 2.75 4.18 -14.43
N LYS A 70 3.24 4.97 -13.49
CA LYS A 70 4.62 4.86 -12.96
C LYS A 70 4.79 3.75 -11.92
N SER A 71 3.71 3.36 -11.21
CA SER A 71 3.81 2.25 -10.26
C SER A 71 3.89 0.90 -10.98
N GLY A 72 4.60 -0.06 -10.37
CA GLY A 72 4.71 -1.43 -10.87
C GLY A 72 3.44 -2.27 -10.68
N MET A 73 2.36 -1.70 -10.16
CA MET A 73 1.06 -2.38 -10.03
C MET A 73 0.41 -2.65 -11.38
N GLY A 74 0.72 -1.86 -12.42
CA GLY A 74 0.11 -1.98 -13.75
C GLY A 74 -1.29 -1.37 -13.80
N GLY A 75 -1.99 -1.53 -14.94
CA GLY A 75 -3.39 -1.13 -15.09
C GLY A 75 -3.71 0.35 -14.91
N GLY A 76 -2.72 1.24 -14.95
CA GLY A 76 -2.90 2.66 -14.65
C GLY A 76 -3.09 2.97 -13.17
N ILE A 77 -2.72 2.05 -12.29
CA ILE A 77 -2.86 2.19 -10.84
C ILE A 77 -1.79 3.14 -10.30
N GLY A 78 -2.20 4.28 -9.73
CA GLY A 78 -1.33 5.19 -9.01
C GLY A 78 -1.09 4.71 -7.58
N GLN A 79 0.16 4.73 -7.12
CA GLN A 79 0.54 4.41 -5.73
C GLN A 79 1.41 5.54 -5.20
N TYR A 80 0.90 6.32 -4.24
CA TYR A 80 1.55 7.54 -3.78
C TYR A 80 1.90 7.45 -2.31
N ALA A 81 3.19 7.56 -1.99
CA ALA A 81 3.64 7.69 -0.61
C ALA A 81 3.11 8.99 0.00
N LEU A 82 2.55 8.90 1.20
CA LEU A 82 2.05 10.02 1.99
C LEU A 82 2.90 10.20 3.27
N TYR A 83 3.42 9.10 3.80
CA TYR A 83 4.40 9.03 4.87
C TYR A 83 5.27 7.79 4.72
N ARG A 84 6.56 7.91 4.98
CA ARG A 84 7.51 6.79 5.01
C ARG A 84 8.45 6.97 6.21
N ALA A 85 8.53 5.98 7.08
CA ALA A 85 9.55 5.95 8.12
C ALA A 85 10.94 5.72 7.49
N ALA A 86 11.95 6.45 7.96
CA ALA A 86 13.30 6.36 7.39
C ALA A 86 13.95 4.99 7.57
N ASP A 87 13.52 4.21 8.54
CA ASP A 87 13.96 2.84 8.80
C ASP A 87 13.12 1.77 8.06
N GLY A 88 12.18 2.20 7.20
CA GLY A 88 11.28 1.32 6.46
C GLY A 88 10.20 0.62 7.30
N SER A 89 10.10 0.90 8.60
CA SER A 89 9.22 0.18 9.53
C SER A 89 7.75 0.52 9.40
N LEU A 90 7.40 1.61 8.70
CA LEU A 90 6.03 2.08 8.53
C LEU A 90 5.89 2.89 7.24
N CYS A 91 4.80 2.66 6.52
CA CYS A 91 4.37 3.54 5.44
C CYS A 91 2.88 3.85 5.52
N LEU A 92 2.51 5.03 5.00
CA LEU A 92 1.14 5.41 4.66
C LEU A 92 1.13 5.79 3.19
N PHE A 93 0.21 5.22 2.41
CA PHE A 93 0.08 5.57 0.98
C PHE A 93 -1.35 5.53 0.50
N SER A 94 -1.63 6.26 -0.57
CA SER A 94 -2.86 6.14 -1.35
C SER A 94 -2.64 5.22 -2.56
N LEU A 95 -3.60 4.33 -2.81
CA LEU A 95 -3.68 3.51 -4.00
C LEU A 95 -4.90 3.94 -4.81
N VAL A 96 -4.67 4.43 -6.02
CA VAL A 96 -5.71 4.94 -6.93
C VAL A 96 -5.89 3.94 -8.06
N ILE A 97 -7.04 3.27 -8.08
CA ILE A 97 -7.35 2.23 -9.05
C ILE A 97 -8.40 2.77 -10.02
N PRO A 98 -8.13 2.84 -11.34
CA PRO A 98 -9.10 3.28 -12.35
C PRO A 98 -10.40 2.48 -12.29
N ALA A 99 -11.51 3.05 -12.78
CA ALA A 99 -12.79 2.36 -12.88
C ALA A 99 -12.64 1.05 -13.65
N GLY A 100 -13.11 -0.06 -13.07
CA GLY A 100 -13.04 -1.40 -13.66
C GLY A 100 -11.66 -2.07 -13.65
N ALA A 101 -10.58 -1.34 -13.29
CA ALA A 101 -9.25 -1.92 -13.14
C ALA A 101 -9.13 -2.72 -11.83
N GLU A 102 -8.13 -3.62 -11.79
CA GLU A 102 -7.87 -4.49 -10.66
C GLU A 102 -6.37 -4.67 -10.42
N THR A 103 -5.98 -4.92 -9.17
CA THR A 103 -4.60 -5.25 -8.82
C THR A 103 -4.29 -6.71 -9.20
N PRO A 104 -3.02 -7.10 -9.38
CA PRO A 104 -2.68 -8.52 -9.33
C PRO A 104 -3.07 -9.13 -7.97
N VAL A 105 -3.21 -10.44 -7.87
CA VAL A 105 -3.23 -11.12 -6.56
C VAL A 105 -1.83 -10.99 -5.95
N HIS A 106 -1.73 -10.45 -4.76
CA HIS A 106 -0.46 -10.12 -4.13
C HIS A 106 -0.52 -10.20 -2.60
N ASP A 107 0.64 -10.26 -1.97
CA ASP A 107 0.83 -10.15 -0.51
C ASP A 107 1.38 -8.78 -0.12
N HIS A 108 1.42 -8.50 1.19
CA HIS A 108 1.99 -7.26 1.75
C HIS A 108 3.19 -7.54 2.64
N LEU A 109 3.26 -8.73 3.26
CA LEU A 109 4.28 -9.12 4.24
C LEU A 109 4.34 -8.15 5.43
N ALA A 110 3.21 -7.53 5.74
CA ALA A 110 3.10 -6.47 6.74
C ALA A 110 1.73 -6.51 7.43
N TRP A 111 1.70 -6.25 8.74
CA TRP A 111 0.44 -5.94 9.39
C TRP A 111 0.00 -4.52 9.04
N GLY A 112 -1.30 -4.27 9.06
CA GLY A 112 -1.81 -2.94 8.83
C GLY A 112 -3.32 -2.82 8.70
N LEU A 113 -3.71 -1.65 8.19
CA LEU A 113 -5.09 -1.26 7.91
C LEU A 113 -5.19 -0.76 6.48
N ILE A 114 -6.20 -1.23 5.76
CA ILE A 114 -6.54 -0.77 4.41
C ILE A 114 -8.00 -0.34 4.40
N GLY A 115 -8.28 0.87 3.90
CA GLY A 115 -9.65 1.37 3.87
C GLY A 115 -9.95 2.24 2.65
N VAL A 116 -11.19 2.22 2.20
CA VAL A 116 -11.65 2.97 1.03
C VAL A 116 -11.97 4.42 1.42
N TYR A 117 -11.21 5.35 0.87
CA TYR A 117 -11.40 6.79 1.05
C TYR A 117 -12.37 7.38 0.01
N ARG A 118 -12.30 6.91 -1.26
CA ARG A 118 -13.22 7.30 -2.32
C ARG A 118 -13.61 6.09 -3.16
N GLY A 119 -14.83 6.10 -3.70
CA GLY A 119 -15.33 5.04 -4.56
C GLY A 119 -15.72 3.79 -3.80
N ARG A 120 -15.62 2.65 -4.48
CA ARG A 120 -15.98 1.32 -3.98
C ARG A 120 -15.11 0.25 -4.62
N GLN A 121 -14.74 -0.75 -3.83
CA GLN A 121 -13.86 -1.84 -4.26
C GLN A 121 -14.47 -3.19 -3.90
N ASP A 122 -14.35 -4.17 -4.81
CA ASP A 122 -14.54 -5.57 -4.47
C ASP A 122 -13.17 -6.16 -4.11
N GLU A 123 -13.09 -6.81 -2.95
CA GLU A 123 -11.91 -7.51 -2.48
C GLU A 123 -12.13 -9.02 -2.50
N THR A 124 -11.14 -9.76 -2.98
CA THR A 124 -11.05 -11.21 -2.81
C THR A 124 -9.80 -11.55 -2.03
N VAL A 125 -9.98 -12.15 -0.87
CA VAL A 125 -8.91 -12.62 0.03
C VAL A 125 -8.68 -14.09 -0.21
N TYR A 126 -7.41 -14.48 -0.26
CA TYR A 126 -6.99 -15.86 -0.45
C TYR A 126 -6.29 -16.40 0.80
N ARG A 127 -6.45 -17.70 1.01
CA ARG A 127 -5.66 -18.47 1.97
C ARG A 127 -4.70 -19.37 1.22
N ARG A 128 -3.43 -19.36 1.63
CA ARG A 128 -2.42 -20.29 1.13
C ARG A 128 -2.62 -21.64 1.81
N LEU A 129 -2.61 -22.73 1.01
CA LEU A 129 -2.89 -24.10 1.46
C LEU A 129 -1.64 -24.97 1.62
N ASP A 130 -0.49 -24.52 1.10
CA ASP A 130 0.80 -25.18 1.22
C ASP A 130 1.65 -24.55 2.34
N ASP A 131 2.82 -25.13 2.61
CA ASP A 131 3.72 -24.70 3.68
C ASP A 131 4.69 -23.57 3.28
N GLY A 132 4.59 -23.06 2.04
CA GLY A 132 5.42 -21.97 1.52
C GLY A 132 6.88 -22.31 1.24
N ARG A 133 7.28 -23.59 1.27
CA ARG A 133 8.67 -24.00 0.98
C ARG A 133 9.03 -23.93 -0.49
N ASP A 134 8.04 -24.10 -1.36
CA ASP A 134 8.21 -23.82 -2.79
C ASP A 134 7.94 -22.34 -3.02
N GLU A 135 9.01 -21.59 -3.27
CA GLU A 135 8.91 -20.15 -3.52
C GLU A 135 8.35 -19.81 -4.91
N ALA A 136 8.38 -20.77 -5.84
CA ALA A 136 7.90 -20.59 -7.20
C ALA A 136 6.42 -20.92 -7.38
N HIS A 137 5.82 -21.68 -6.44
CA HIS A 137 4.43 -22.10 -6.54
C HIS A 137 3.70 -21.99 -5.20
N ALA A 138 2.41 -21.66 -5.30
CA ALA A 138 1.49 -21.62 -4.17
C ALA A 138 0.13 -22.20 -4.56
N ARG A 139 -0.48 -22.94 -3.64
CA ARG A 139 -1.88 -23.33 -3.76
C ARG A 139 -2.73 -22.34 -2.97
N LEU A 140 -3.61 -21.63 -3.66
CA LEU A 140 -4.49 -20.66 -3.06
C LEU A 140 -5.95 -21.13 -3.15
N GLU A 141 -6.72 -20.86 -2.10
CA GLU A 141 -8.18 -20.91 -2.14
C GLU A 141 -8.77 -19.57 -1.77
N VAL A 142 -9.94 -19.26 -2.31
CA VAL A 142 -10.68 -18.06 -1.90
C VAL A 142 -11.20 -18.25 -0.49
N ALA A 143 -10.72 -17.41 0.42
CA ALA A 143 -11.17 -17.39 1.81
C ALA A 143 -12.41 -16.51 2.00
N ARG A 144 -12.44 -15.34 1.33
CA ARG A 144 -13.51 -14.35 1.46
C ARG A 144 -13.65 -13.52 0.20
N ARG A 145 -14.87 -13.09 -0.11
CA ARG A 145 -15.16 -12.00 -1.04
C ARG A 145 -16.11 -11.01 -0.37
N HIS A 146 -15.86 -9.74 -0.53
CA HIS A 146 -16.74 -8.70 -0.03
C HIS A 146 -16.50 -7.38 -0.78
N THR A 147 -17.50 -6.51 -0.71
CA THR A 147 -17.40 -5.15 -1.22
C THR A 147 -17.04 -4.22 -0.06
N VAL A 148 -16.08 -3.35 -0.28
CA VAL A 148 -15.65 -2.32 0.67
C VAL A 148 -16.10 -0.97 0.13
N ASN A 149 -16.94 -0.28 0.91
CA ASN A 149 -17.48 1.02 0.56
C ASN A 149 -16.64 2.15 1.17
N ARG A 150 -16.87 3.39 0.73
CA ARG A 150 -16.23 4.56 1.33
C ARG A 150 -16.39 4.57 2.86
N GLY A 151 -15.28 4.76 3.57
CA GLY A 151 -15.19 4.78 5.04
C GLY A 151 -15.07 3.39 5.69
N GLU A 152 -15.31 2.31 4.94
CA GLU A 152 -15.07 0.96 5.43
C GLU A 152 -13.60 0.58 5.28
N PHE A 153 -13.12 -0.29 6.17
CA PHE A 153 -11.73 -0.75 6.19
C PHE A 153 -11.60 -2.11 6.86
N TYR A 154 -10.49 -2.76 6.58
CA TYR A 154 -10.14 -4.08 7.09
C TYR A 154 -8.69 -4.13 7.57
N THR A 155 -8.36 -5.20 8.27
CA THR A 155 -7.04 -5.45 8.85
C THR A 155 -6.26 -6.45 8.02
N LEU A 156 -4.95 -6.28 7.98
CA LEU A 156 -3.98 -7.29 7.53
C LEU A 156 -3.22 -7.80 8.74
N LEU A 157 -3.18 -9.12 8.92
CA LEU A 157 -2.44 -9.78 9.99
C LEU A 157 -1.77 -11.05 9.43
N PRO A 158 -0.64 -10.91 8.71
CA PRO A 158 0.05 -12.06 8.13
C PRO A 158 0.33 -13.17 9.16
N PRO A 159 0.21 -14.44 8.78
CA PRO A 159 -0.09 -14.97 7.44
C PRO A 159 -1.58 -14.97 7.08
N LEU A 160 -2.45 -14.52 7.98
CA LEU A 160 -3.88 -14.43 7.74
C LEU A 160 -4.22 -13.12 7.02
N ASP A 161 -5.17 -13.20 6.08
CA ASP A 161 -5.73 -12.05 5.35
C ASP A 161 -4.70 -11.17 4.60
N ASP A 162 -3.52 -11.72 4.25
CA ASP A 162 -2.43 -11.00 3.60
C ASP A 162 -2.46 -11.08 2.06
N ILE A 163 -2.94 -12.20 1.50
CA ILE A 163 -2.97 -12.42 0.06
C ILE A 163 -4.34 -12.03 -0.47
N HIS A 164 -4.38 -11.01 -1.32
CA HIS A 164 -5.64 -10.55 -1.90
C HIS A 164 -5.49 -9.94 -3.31
N TYR A 165 -6.59 -9.67 -3.96
CA TYR A 165 -6.70 -8.69 -5.04
C TYR A 165 -7.91 -7.79 -4.83
N VAL A 166 -7.86 -6.60 -5.43
CA VAL A 166 -8.89 -5.58 -5.31
C VAL A 166 -9.27 -5.06 -6.69
N LYS A 167 -10.56 -4.90 -6.92
CA LYS A 167 -11.12 -4.34 -8.16
C LYS A 167 -11.99 -3.13 -7.87
N THR A 168 -11.80 -2.03 -8.61
CA THR A 168 -12.72 -0.90 -8.57
C THR A 168 -14.04 -1.24 -9.23
N VAL A 169 -15.15 -1.08 -8.49
CA VAL A 169 -16.52 -1.34 -8.96
C VAL A 169 -17.41 -0.09 -8.92
N SER A 170 -16.84 1.07 -8.66
CA SER A 170 -17.47 2.38 -8.88
C SER A 170 -17.20 2.88 -10.32
N ASP A 171 -18.08 3.78 -10.82
CA ASP A 171 -17.96 4.38 -12.17
C ASP A 171 -16.76 5.34 -12.30
N ALA A 172 -16.24 5.83 -11.18
CA ALA A 172 -15.03 6.63 -11.08
C ALA A 172 -13.90 5.83 -10.41
N PRO A 173 -12.63 6.26 -10.53
CA PRO A 173 -11.53 5.65 -9.81
C PRO A 173 -11.80 5.54 -8.31
N SER A 174 -11.41 4.43 -7.71
CA SER A 174 -11.43 4.28 -6.25
C SER A 174 -10.07 4.65 -5.66
N ILE A 175 -10.09 5.12 -4.41
CA ILE A 175 -8.90 5.45 -3.63
C ILE A 175 -8.97 4.68 -2.33
N SER A 176 -7.98 3.83 -2.08
CA SER A 176 -7.77 3.22 -0.77
C SER A 176 -6.53 3.80 -0.09
N ILE A 177 -6.62 3.93 1.23
CA ILE A 177 -5.52 4.37 2.10
C ILE A 177 -4.97 3.13 2.80
N HIS A 178 -3.65 3.00 2.78
CA HIS A 178 -2.92 1.87 3.33
C HIS A 178 -1.97 2.36 4.42
N LEU A 179 -2.15 1.90 5.65
CA LEU A 179 -1.22 2.05 6.76
C LEU A 179 -0.57 0.71 7.03
N LEU A 180 0.69 0.51 6.68
CA LEU A 180 1.37 -0.78 6.71
C LEU A 180 2.71 -0.71 7.47
N ALA A 181 2.96 -1.73 8.30
CA ALA A 181 4.21 -1.87 9.06
C ALA A 181 5.31 -2.50 8.22
N ASN A 182 5.63 -1.90 7.15
CA ASN A 182 6.74 -2.13 6.24
C ASN A 182 6.59 -1.14 5.09
N ASP A 183 7.68 -0.76 4.44
CA ASP A 183 7.62 0.02 3.20
C ASP A 183 7.32 -0.91 2.00
N THR A 184 6.08 -1.41 1.97
CA THR A 184 5.64 -2.51 1.10
C THR A 184 5.77 -2.21 -0.40
N ALA A 185 5.82 -0.93 -0.79
CA ALA A 185 6.07 -0.57 -2.18
C ALA A 185 7.53 -0.78 -2.59
N CYS A 186 8.46 -0.63 -1.64
CA CYS A 186 9.90 -0.66 -1.88
C CYS A 186 10.57 -2.00 -1.55
N VAL A 187 9.89 -2.91 -0.85
CA VAL A 187 10.38 -4.26 -0.61
C VAL A 187 9.92 -5.24 -1.69
N VAL A 188 10.69 -6.30 -1.89
CA VAL A 188 10.31 -7.41 -2.75
C VAL A 188 9.24 -8.23 -2.04
N ARG A 189 8.12 -8.48 -2.70
CA ARG A 189 7.00 -9.31 -2.25
C ARG A 189 6.49 -10.15 -3.42
N HIS A 190 5.35 -10.77 -3.30
CA HIS A 190 4.90 -11.76 -4.26
C HIS A 190 3.61 -11.34 -4.95
N ARG A 191 3.53 -11.69 -6.22
CA ARG A 191 2.28 -11.78 -6.98
C ARG A 191 2.03 -13.23 -7.33
N PHE A 192 0.77 -13.59 -7.32
CA PHE A 192 0.32 -14.97 -7.48
C PHE A 192 -0.60 -15.09 -8.70
N ASP A 193 -0.48 -16.20 -9.40
CA ASP A 193 -1.50 -16.62 -10.37
C ASP A 193 -2.29 -17.80 -9.76
N PRO A 194 -3.52 -17.58 -9.26
CA PRO A 194 -4.30 -18.64 -8.64
C PRO A 194 -4.66 -19.79 -9.59
N ALA A 195 -4.64 -19.56 -10.91
CA ALA A 195 -5.01 -20.59 -11.90
C ALA A 195 -3.85 -21.55 -12.17
N SER A 196 -2.64 -21.05 -12.32
CA SER A 196 -1.44 -21.86 -12.57
C SER A 196 -0.69 -22.21 -11.28
N GLY A 197 -0.93 -21.51 -10.19
CA GLY A 197 -0.17 -21.61 -8.95
C GLY A 197 1.18 -20.91 -8.99
N VAL A 198 1.55 -20.23 -10.07
CA VAL A 198 2.85 -19.56 -10.20
C VAL A 198 2.96 -18.37 -9.23
N VAL A 199 4.09 -18.30 -8.55
CA VAL A 199 4.48 -17.17 -7.69
C VAL A 199 5.62 -16.43 -8.37
N ALA A 200 5.51 -15.09 -8.45
CA ALA A 200 6.56 -14.24 -9.00
C ALA A 200 6.88 -13.11 -8.01
N ALA A 201 8.16 -12.90 -7.77
CA ALA A 201 8.65 -11.76 -7.01
C ALA A 201 8.34 -10.46 -7.76
N PHE A 202 7.90 -9.42 -7.05
CA PHE A 202 7.70 -8.10 -7.62
C PHE A 202 7.90 -6.98 -6.59
N ARG A 203 8.09 -5.78 -7.09
CA ARG A 203 8.14 -4.54 -6.32
C ARG A 203 7.20 -3.56 -7.00
N SER A 204 6.24 -3.00 -6.26
CA SER A 204 5.27 -2.07 -6.87
C SER A 204 5.84 -0.66 -7.08
N GLY A 205 6.76 -0.21 -6.25
CA GLY A 205 7.25 1.15 -6.27
C GLY A 205 6.16 2.19 -5.98
N TYR A 206 6.55 3.44 -5.94
CA TYR A 206 5.65 4.59 -5.81
C TYR A 206 5.63 5.44 -7.09
N SER A 207 4.53 6.14 -7.32
CA SER A 207 4.40 7.10 -8.42
C SER A 207 5.14 8.42 -8.15
N ASN A 208 5.34 8.80 -6.89
CA ASN A 208 5.82 10.12 -6.48
C ASN A 208 7.20 10.13 -5.79
N VAL A 209 7.69 8.99 -5.31
CA VAL A 209 9.01 8.86 -4.69
C VAL A 209 9.74 7.64 -5.23
N LYS A 210 11.06 7.63 -5.12
CA LYS A 210 11.88 6.48 -5.54
C LYS A 210 12.10 5.52 -4.37
N CYS A 211 12.12 4.23 -4.69
CA CYS A 211 12.65 3.22 -3.79
C CYS A 211 14.17 3.18 -3.92
N GLU A 212 14.87 3.09 -2.80
CA GLU A 212 16.30 2.85 -2.82
C GLU A 212 16.57 1.45 -3.39
N GLU A 213 17.58 1.35 -4.26
CA GLU A 213 18.03 0.05 -4.74
C GLU A 213 18.80 -0.64 -3.62
N PRO A 214 18.60 -1.95 -3.38
CA PRO A 214 19.40 -2.69 -2.43
C PRO A 214 20.89 -2.60 -2.79
N GLU A 215 21.74 -2.30 -1.83
CA GLU A 215 23.19 -2.30 -2.05
C GLU A 215 23.61 -3.64 -2.67
N GLY A 216 24.20 -3.59 -3.86
CA GLY A 216 24.68 -4.77 -4.58
C GLY A 216 23.81 -5.27 -5.75
N SER A 217 22.73 -4.60 -6.10
CA SER A 217 22.00 -4.93 -7.33
C SER A 217 22.88 -4.65 -8.57
N PRO A 218 23.03 -5.60 -9.51
CA PRO A 218 23.78 -5.35 -10.73
C PRO A 218 23.08 -4.25 -11.53
N GLN A 219 23.77 -3.15 -11.80
CA GLN A 219 23.31 -2.11 -12.70
C GLN A 219 23.06 -2.73 -14.06
N THR A 220 21.78 -2.80 -14.47
CA THR A 220 21.46 -3.11 -15.86
C THR A 220 21.95 -1.94 -16.71
N ALA A 221 23.08 -2.15 -17.39
CA ALA A 221 23.60 -1.20 -18.35
C ALA A 221 22.51 -0.93 -19.39
N SER A 222 22.01 0.30 -19.42
CA SER A 222 21.18 0.80 -20.51
C SER A 222 22.04 0.81 -21.76
N GLY A 223 21.90 -0.23 -22.60
CA GLY A 223 22.52 -0.29 -23.91
C GLY A 223 21.97 0.84 -24.78
N GLY A 224 22.82 1.84 -25.01
CA GLY A 224 22.62 2.78 -26.11
C GLY A 224 22.89 2.06 -27.44
N SER A 225 21.96 2.18 -28.34
CA SER A 225 22.16 2.06 -29.79
C SER A 225 21.05 2.84 -30.48
#